data_1d977f243ed3983fa626145df387392f
#
_entry.id   1d977f243ed3983fa626145df387392f
#
_cell.length_a   1.000
_cell.length_b   1.000
_cell.length_c   1.000
_cell.angle_alpha   90.00
_cell.angle_beta   90.00
_cell.angle_gamma   90.00
#
_symmetry.space_group_name_H-M   'P 1'
#
loop_
_entity.id
_entity.type
_entity.pdbx_description
1 polymer ?
#
loop_
_entity_poly.entity_id
_entity_poly.type
_entity_poly.pdbx_seq_one_letter_code
_entity_poly.pdbx_strand_id
1 'polypeptide(L)'
;MADRHNPKRGSMGFSPRKRAIRPYGRITSWPETESSEIRIQGFAGWKAGMTHVLMRDTNPTSTSAGQEVRKAVTVVEVPPMKVLAIRGYHMTPYGMQTAGEVWADSTASPDGLHPRFANQTRGERDAEEGRKPAKRAGRLPIRDGETNDDSFESLANSNLCEVRLIVSTQPSMVKSVPSKTPEIMEVGLVGGGN
;
A
#
# COMPACT_ATOMS: atom_id res chain seq x y z
N MET A 1 -18.43 49.75 -0.64
CA MET A 1 -17.39 48.95 -1.34
C MET A 1 -18.10 47.90 -2.15
N ALA A 2 -17.90 47.85 -3.45
CA ALA A 2 -18.47 46.78 -4.24
C ALA A 2 -17.78 45.47 -3.91
N ASP A 3 -18.55 44.47 -3.50
CA ASP A 3 -18.03 43.14 -3.26
C ASP A 3 -17.39 42.59 -4.54
N ARG A 4 -16.17 42.16 -4.42
CA ARG A 4 -15.41 41.60 -5.52
C ARG A 4 -15.95 40.23 -5.84
N HIS A 5 -16.84 40.15 -6.82
CA HIS A 5 -17.32 38.88 -7.32
C HIS A 5 -16.21 38.16 -8.11
N ASN A 6 -15.38 37.45 -7.39
CA ASN A 6 -14.42 36.55 -8.04
C ASN A 6 -15.16 35.29 -8.52
N PRO A 7 -14.92 34.86 -9.76
CA PRO A 7 -15.49 33.62 -10.23
C PRO A 7 -15.02 32.46 -9.34
N LYS A 8 -15.93 31.59 -8.99
CA LYS A 8 -15.68 30.42 -8.17
C LYS A 8 -14.66 29.52 -8.85
N ARG A 9 -13.58 29.20 -8.15
CA ARG A 9 -12.55 28.28 -8.66
C ARG A 9 -12.83 26.87 -8.15
N GLY A 10 -13.23 25.98 -9.07
CA GLY A 10 -13.52 24.59 -8.79
C GLY A 10 -14.97 24.34 -8.32
N SER A 11 -15.31 23.07 -8.19
CA SER A 11 -16.63 22.62 -7.72
C SER A 11 -16.78 22.79 -6.21
N MET A 12 -17.99 23.17 -5.77
CA MET A 12 -18.36 23.25 -4.35
C MET A 12 -18.27 21.88 -3.64
N GLY A 13 -18.54 20.80 -4.35
CA GLY A 13 -18.45 19.44 -3.81
C GLY A 13 -17.03 19.02 -3.40
N PHE A 14 -16.01 19.75 -3.88
CA PHE A 14 -14.60 19.53 -3.52
C PHE A 14 -14.02 20.61 -2.62
N SER A 15 -14.87 21.43 -2.00
CA SER A 15 -14.47 22.47 -1.06
C SER A 15 -14.95 22.14 0.36
N PRO A 16 -14.19 22.51 1.41
CA PRO A 16 -12.85 23.09 1.40
C PRO A 16 -11.76 22.08 1.02
N ARG A 17 -10.76 22.54 0.29
CA ARG A 17 -9.59 21.73 -0.04
C ARG A 17 -8.73 21.53 1.20
N LYS A 18 -8.35 20.29 1.47
CA LYS A 18 -7.41 19.93 2.52
C LYS A 18 -6.40 18.89 2.02
N ARG A 19 -5.25 18.82 2.68
CA ARG A 19 -4.23 17.83 2.34
C ARG A 19 -4.74 16.42 2.58
N ALA A 20 -4.36 15.50 1.70
CA ALA A 20 -4.61 14.08 1.91
C ALA A 20 -3.84 13.58 3.14
N ILE A 21 -4.44 12.65 3.88
CA ILE A 21 -3.83 12.02 5.06
C ILE A 21 -2.69 11.08 4.64
N ARG A 22 -2.80 10.51 3.43
CA ARG A 22 -1.85 9.52 2.90
C ARG A 22 -1.23 10.03 1.60
N PRO A 23 0.05 9.71 1.31
CA PRO A 23 0.71 10.08 0.06
C PRO A 23 0.24 9.24 -1.14
N TYR A 24 -0.44 8.13 -0.91
CA TYR A 24 -0.95 7.21 -1.93
C TYR A 24 -2.47 7.07 -1.88
N GLY A 25 -3.08 6.71 -3.00
CA GLY A 25 -4.51 6.45 -3.11
C GLY A 25 -4.91 5.13 -2.43
N ARG A 26 -6.13 5.07 -1.91
CA ARG A 26 -6.73 3.83 -1.42
C ARG A 26 -7.41 3.11 -2.58
N ILE A 27 -7.04 1.87 -2.81
CA ILE A 27 -7.68 1.00 -3.79
C ILE A 27 -8.77 0.23 -3.05
N THR A 28 -10.01 0.36 -3.50
CA THR A 28 -11.19 -0.27 -2.88
C THR A 28 -11.66 -1.52 -3.64
N SER A 29 -11.34 -1.60 -4.93
CA SER A 29 -11.65 -2.76 -5.76
C SER A 29 -10.45 -3.13 -6.61
N TRP A 30 -10.21 -4.41 -6.74
CA TRP A 30 -9.15 -4.98 -7.55
C TRP A 30 -9.74 -5.61 -8.81
N PRO A 31 -9.06 -5.55 -9.97
CA PRO A 31 -9.54 -6.18 -11.17
C PRO A 31 -9.50 -7.71 -11.03
N GLU A 32 -10.57 -8.35 -11.45
CA GLU A 32 -10.60 -9.80 -11.60
C GLU A 32 -9.84 -10.17 -12.88
N THR A 33 -8.81 -10.97 -12.75
CA THR A 33 -7.98 -11.41 -13.88
C THR A 33 -7.74 -12.90 -13.75
N GLU A 34 -8.14 -13.65 -14.74
CA GLU A 34 -7.83 -15.06 -14.81
C GLU A 34 -6.33 -15.23 -15.13
N SER A 35 -5.60 -15.80 -14.19
CA SER A 35 -4.18 -16.12 -14.35
C SER A 35 -3.88 -17.42 -13.62
N SER A 36 -3.14 -18.32 -14.29
CA SER A 36 -2.63 -19.53 -13.64
C SER A 36 -1.50 -19.25 -12.67
N GLU A 37 -0.77 -18.14 -12.88
CA GLU A 37 0.33 -17.73 -12.03
C GLU A 37 -0.12 -16.71 -11.00
N ILE A 38 0.41 -16.82 -9.79
CA ILE A 38 0.18 -15.82 -8.74
C ILE A 38 0.90 -14.53 -9.11
N ARG A 39 0.15 -13.43 -9.21
CA ARG A 39 0.66 -12.10 -9.53
C ARG A 39 0.16 -11.04 -8.57
N ILE A 40 1.03 -10.10 -8.26
CA ILE A 40 0.70 -8.92 -7.46
C ILE A 40 0.03 -7.90 -8.37
N GLN A 41 -1.12 -7.37 -7.98
CA GLN A 41 -1.91 -6.44 -8.79
C GLN A 41 -1.49 -4.98 -8.65
N GLY A 42 -0.64 -4.65 -7.69
CA GLY A 42 -0.19 -3.28 -7.47
C GLY A 42 1.25 -3.18 -7.00
N PHE A 43 1.88 -2.06 -7.29
CA PHE A 43 3.25 -1.78 -6.86
C PHE A 43 3.41 -0.31 -6.48
N ALA A 44 4.44 0.02 -5.69
CA ALA A 44 4.75 1.37 -5.26
C ALA A 44 6.07 1.84 -5.84
N GLY A 45 6.10 3.10 -6.29
CA GLY A 45 7.31 3.73 -6.79
C GLY A 45 7.32 5.24 -6.54
N TRP A 46 8.46 5.85 -6.69
CA TRP A 46 8.66 7.29 -6.54
C TRP A 46 8.98 7.95 -7.87
N LYS A 47 8.26 9.00 -8.19
CA LYS A 47 8.55 9.80 -9.38
C LYS A 47 9.89 10.51 -9.21
N ALA A 48 10.90 10.10 -9.98
CA ALA A 48 12.22 10.72 -10.00
C ALA A 48 12.24 11.98 -10.87
N GLY A 49 11.49 11.98 -11.97
CA GLY A 49 11.47 13.13 -12.88
C GLY A 49 10.66 12.86 -14.15
N MET A 50 10.76 13.78 -15.07
CA MET A 50 10.18 13.63 -16.41
C MET A 50 11.24 13.90 -17.47
N THR A 51 11.19 13.12 -18.55
CA THR A 51 12.05 13.25 -19.71
C THR A 51 11.26 12.93 -20.98
N HIS A 52 11.94 12.80 -22.09
CA HIS A 52 11.35 12.33 -23.32
C HIS A 52 12.19 11.21 -23.93
N VAL A 53 11.54 10.34 -24.63
CA VAL A 53 12.17 9.25 -25.39
C VAL A 53 11.74 9.32 -26.85
N LEU A 54 12.65 8.93 -27.72
CA LEU A 54 12.34 8.65 -29.11
C LEU A 54 11.92 7.19 -29.23
N MET A 55 10.73 6.96 -29.72
CA MET A 55 10.19 5.62 -29.90
C MET A 55 9.51 5.50 -31.26
N ARG A 56 9.61 4.32 -31.86
CA ARG A 56 8.87 4.04 -33.08
C ARG A 56 7.41 3.87 -32.80
N ASP A 57 6.56 4.59 -33.54
CA ASP A 57 5.11 4.45 -33.39
C ASP A 57 4.64 3.12 -34.03
N THR A 58 4.15 2.23 -33.18
CA THR A 58 3.64 0.91 -33.55
C THR A 58 2.14 0.87 -33.80
N ASN A 59 1.43 1.99 -33.54
CA ASN A 59 0.01 2.03 -33.76
C ASN A 59 -0.34 2.16 -35.26
N PRO A 60 -0.97 1.15 -35.88
CA PRO A 60 -1.24 1.15 -37.33
C PRO A 60 -2.23 2.24 -37.76
N THR A 61 -3.04 2.76 -36.84
CA THR A 61 -4.04 3.81 -37.14
C THR A 61 -3.52 5.23 -36.95
N SER A 62 -2.27 5.37 -36.49
CA SER A 62 -1.64 6.68 -36.32
C SER A 62 -1.11 7.24 -37.63
N THR A 63 -1.19 8.57 -37.76
CA THR A 63 -0.57 9.29 -38.88
C THR A 63 0.96 9.20 -38.91
N SER A 64 1.57 8.86 -37.76
CA SER A 64 3.01 8.67 -37.58
C SER A 64 3.42 7.20 -37.52
N ALA A 65 2.56 6.28 -37.97
CA ALA A 65 2.86 4.85 -37.97
C ALA A 65 4.20 4.52 -38.63
N GLY A 66 5.06 3.81 -37.90
CA GLY A 66 6.40 3.41 -38.37
C GLY A 66 7.47 4.50 -38.30
N GLN A 67 7.13 5.74 -37.95
CA GLN A 67 8.08 6.84 -37.76
C GLN A 67 8.60 6.93 -36.34
N GLU A 68 9.73 7.58 -36.13
CA GLU A 68 10.22 7.92 -34.79
C GLU A 68 9.50 9.15 -34.25
N VAL A 69 8.85 8.96 -33.09
CA VAL A 69 8.08 10.01 -32.41
C VAL A 69 8.69 10.29 -31.05
N ARG A 70 8.84 11.56 -30.73
CA ARG A 70 9.25 12.02 -29.42
C ARG A 70 8.07 11.98 -28.45
N LYS A 71 8.12 11.13 -27.43
CA LYS A 71 7.10 11.04 -26.36
C LYS A 71 7.64 11.47 -25.01
N ALA A 72 6.87 12.25 -24.30
CA ALA A 72 7.15 12.60 -22.90
C ALA A 72 6.90 11.39 -22.00
N VAL A 73 7.85 11.10 -21.10
CA VAL A 73 7.77 9.98 -20.17
C VAL A 73 8.09 10.43 -18.74
N THR A 74 7.52 9.75 -17.78
CA THR A 74 7.85 9.91 -16.37
C THR A 74 8.79 8.80 -15.94
N VAL A 75 9.90 9.17 -15.32
CA VAL A 75 10.85 8.24 -14.72
C VAL A 75 10.40 7.93 -13.31
N VAL A 76 10.18 6.65 -13.02
CA VAL A 76 9.75 6.16 -11.71
C VAL A 76 10.80 5.21 -11.18
N GLU A 77 11.28 5.44 -9.96
CA GLU A 77 12.18 4.56 -9.24
C GLU A 77 11.36 3.59 -8.39
N VAL A 78 11.57 2.29 -8.60
CA VAL A 78 10.72 1.23 -8.04
C VAL A 78 11.60 0.22 -7.28
N PRO A 79 11.95 0.51 -6.03
CA PRO A 79 12.65 -0.46 -5.18
C PRO A 79 11.73 -1.62 -4.79
N PRO A 80 12.27 -2.79 -4.40
CA PRO A 80 11.48 -3.92 -3.97
C PRO A 80 10.60 -3.55 -2.75
N MET A 81 9.40 -4.11 -2.69
CA MET A 81 8.54 -4.01 -1.51
C MET A 81 8.77 -5.21 -0.59
N LYS A 82 8.64 -4.99 0.72
CA LYS A 82 8.72 -6.03 1.75
C LYS A 82 7.30 -6.48 2.10
N VAL A 83 7.03 -7.78 2.01
CA VAL A 83 5.77 -8.36 2.47
C VAL A 83 5.83 -8.47 3.99
N LEU A 84 4.81 -7.93 4.67
CA LEU A 84 4.68 -7.95 6.12
C LEU A 84 3.67 -9.00 6.59
N ALA A 85 2.56 -9.15 5.87
CA ALA A 85 1.49 -10.06 6.25
C ALA A 85 0.65 -10.48 5.04
N ILE A 86 -0.08 -11.57 5.23
CA ILE A 86 -1.14 -12.04 4.36
C ILE A 86 -2.46 -11.79 5.08
N ARG A 87 -3.44 -11.25 4.35
CA ARG A 87 -4.78 -10.96 4.85
C ARG A 87 -5.82 -11.68 4.01
N GLY A 88 -6.66 -12.49 4.65
CA GLY A 88 -7.79 -13.16 4.04
C GLY A 88 -9.09 -12.38 4.21
N TYR A 89 -9.95 -12.45 3.21
CA TYR A 89 -11.28 -11.85 3.20
C TYR A 89 -12.35 -12.91 2.97
N HIS A 90 -13.47 -12.76 3.64
CA HIS A 90 -14.67 -13.55 3.40
C HIS A 90 -15.84 -12.64 3.02
N MET A 91 -16.78 -13.19 2.25
CA MET A 91 -17.98 -12.46 1.86
C MET A 91 -19.04 -12.59 2.95
N THR A 92 -19.57 -11.46 3.38
CA THR A 92 -20.71 -11.38 4.30
C THR A 92 -21.89 -10.69 3.63
N PRO A 93 -23.13 -10.81 4.16
CA PRO A 93 -24.27 -10.05 3.65
C PRO A 93 -24.07 -8.52 3.64
N TYR A 94 -23.11 -8.03 4.41
CA TYR A 94 -22.74 -6.61 4.49
C TYR A 94 -21.51 -6.23 3.64
N GLY A 95 -21.04 -7.15 2.79
CA GLY A 95 -19.85 -6.98 1.96
C GLY A 95 -18.63 -7.77 2.47
N MET A 96 -17.48 -7.53 1.85
CA MET A 96 -16.23 -8.21 2.22
C MET A 96 -15.72 -7.75 3.59
N GLN A 97 -15.42 -8.70 4.46
CA GLN A 97 -14.83 -8.48 5.77
C GLN A 97 -13.54 -9.29 5.92
N THR A 98 -12.64 -8.82 6.75
CA THR A 98 -11.38 -9.52 7.06
C THR A 98 -11.67 -10.77 7.86
N ALA A 99 -11.25 -11.93 7.35
CA ALA A 99 -11.34 -13.22 8.05
C ALA A 99 -10.20 -13.34 9.08
N GLY A 100 -8.98 -13.02 8.67
CA GLY A 100 -7.80 -13.09 9.53
C GLY A 100 -6.57 -12.51 8.86
N GLU A 101 -5.50 -12.42 9.63
CA GLU A 101 -4.19 -11.94 9.17
C GLU A 101 -3.09 -12.82 9.74
N VAL A 102 -2.11 -13.16 8.90
CA VAL A 102 -0.89 -13.85 9.30
C VAL A 102 0.30 -12.95 9.03
N TRP A 103 1.00 -12.59 10.07
CA TRP A 103 2.14 -11.68 10.02
C TRP A 103 3.46 -12.43 9.96
N ALA A 104 4.44 -11.89 9.24
CA ALA A 104 5.76 -12.46 9.17
C ALA A 104 6.52 -12.30 10.51
N ASP A 105 7.24 -13.33 10.94
CA ASP A 105 8.03 -13.35 12.20
C ASP A 105 9.01 -12.19 12.28
N SER A 106 9.65 -11.84 11.16
CA SER A 106 10.56 -10.71 11.08
C SER A 106 9.94 -9.35 11.42
N THR A 107 8.61 -9.28 11.47
CA THR A 107 7.90 -8.04 11.81
C THR A 107 7.70 -7.88 13.31
N ALA A 108 7.67 -9.00 14.05
CA ALA A 108 7.53 -9.04 15.50
C ALA A 108 8.86 -8.96 16.26
N SER A 109 9.97 -9.28 15.60
CA SER A 109 11.30 -9.24 16.21
C SER A 109 11.73 -7.81 16.56
N PRO A 110 12.27 -7.55 17.78
CA PRO A 110 12.74 -6.22 18.18
C PRO A 110 13.75 -5.60 17.20
N ASP A 111 14.61 -6.42 16.63
CA ASP A 111 15.65 -6.00 15.68
C ASP A 111 15.13 -5.78 14.25
N GLY A 112 13.99 -6.37 13.91
CA GLY A 112 13.35 -6.29 12.60
C GLY A 112 12.04 -5.51 12.59
N LEU A 113 11.63 -4.93 13.72
CA LEU A 113 10.36 -4.26 13.88
C LEU A 113 10.22 -3.11 12.88
N HIS A 114 9.13 -3.15 12.14
CA HIS A 114 8.82 -2.09 11.19
C HIS A 114 8.67 -0.75 11.93
N PRO A 115 9.26 0.37 11.42
CA PRO A 115 9.28 1.67 12.12
C PRO A 115 7.91 2.19 12.56
N ARG A 116 6.83 1.79 11.88
CA ARG A 116 5.48 2.15 12.29
C ARG A 116 4.99 1.45 13.56
N PHE A 117 5.57 0.31 13.89
CA PHE A 117 5.27 -0.45 15.10
C PHE A 117 6.24 -0.14 16.25
N ALA A 118 7.39 0.47 15.96
CA ALA A 118 8.39 0.83 16.97
C ALA A 118 7.84 1.76 18.08
N ASN A 119 6.83 2.58 17.76
CA ASN A 119 6.19 3.42 18.75
C ASN A 119 5.28 2.66 19.73
N GLN A 120 4.88 1.43 19.40
CA GLN A 120 4.05 0.57 20.24
C GLN A 120 4.91 -0.02 21.37
N THR A 121 6.06 -0.59 21.00
CA THR A 121 7.04 -1.11 21.99
C THR A 121 7.61 -0.01 22.88
N ARG A 122 7.68 1.23 22.40
CA ARG A 122 8.06 2.38 23.23
C ARG A 122 6.99 2.69 24.28
N GLY A 123 5.70 2.59 23.90
CA GLY A 123 4.59 2.79 24.83
C GLY A 123 4.55 1.74 25.94
N GLU A 124 4.89 0.48 25.63
CA GLU A 124 5.00 -0.61 26.58
C GLU A 124 6.17 -0.38 27.56
N ARG A 125 7.35 -0.02 27.05
CA ARG A 125 8.51 0.35 27.88
C ARG A 125 8.24 1.56 28.76
N ASP A 126 7.56 2.59 28.23
CA ASP A 126 7.17 3.76 29.02
C ASP A 126 6.19 3.40 30.13
N ALA A 127 5.31 2.40 29.92
CA ALA A 127 4.41 1.88 30.93
C ALA A 127 5.14 1.07 32.03
N GLU A 128 6.11 0.24 31.64
CA GLU A 128 6.98 -0.50 32.57
C GLU A 128 7.83 0.46 33.43
N GLU A 129 8.30 1.57 32.83
CA GLU A 129 9.02 2.64 33.53
C GLU A 129 8.11 3.58 34.32
N GLY A 130 6.80 3.30 34.44
CA GLY A 130 5.83 4.12 35.16
C GLY A 130 5.49 5.46 34.49
N ARG A 131 5.88 5.65 33.26
CA ARG A 131 5.51 6.82 32.44
C ARG A 131 4.12 6.63 31.84
N LYS A 132 3.34 7.70 31.72
CA LYS A 132 2.02 7.61 31.06
C LYS A 132 2.21 7.19 29.60
N PRO A 133 1.63 6.04 29.19
CA PRO A 133 1.74 5.59 27.79
C PRO A 133 1.16 6.64 26.85
N ALA A 134 1.79 6.82 25.71
CA ALA A 134 1.28 7.71 24.69
C ALA A 134 -0.14 7.28 24.30
N LYS A 135 -1.08 8.22 24.22
CA LYS A 135 -2.52 8.00 23.97
C LYS A 135 -2.88 7.20 22.70
N ARG A 136 -1.88 6.75 21.93
CA ARG A 136 -1.99 5.97 20.70
C ARG A 136 -0.94 4.84 20.62
N ALA A 137 -0.71 4.14 21.73
CA ALA A 137 -0.03 2.85 21.65
C ALA A 137 -0.96 1.91 20.87
N GLY A 138 -0.66 1.66 19.62
CA GLY A 138 -1.39 0.68 18.81
C GLY A 138 -1.04 -0.73 19.33
N ARG A 139 -1.92 -1.68 19.09
CA ARG A 139 -1.70 -3.08 19.46
C ARG A 139 -0.71 -3.70 18.48
N LEU A 140 0.26 -4.46 18.97
CA LEU A 140 1.14 -5.27 18.13
C LEU A 140 0.29 -6.26 17.30
N PRO A 141 0.68 -6.52 16.04
CA PRO A 141 -0.08 -7.41 15.17
C PRO A 141 -0.05 -8.88 15.61
N ILE A 142 0.95 -9.28 16.38
CA ILE A 142 1.10 -10.66 16.87
C ILE A 142 0.71 -10.73 18.32
N ARG A 143 -0.12 -11.72 18.67
CA ARG A 143 -0.49 -12.04 20.05
C ARG A 143 0.54 -12.99 20.64
N ASP A 144 0.90 -12.75 21.89
CA ASP A 144 1.77 -13.66 22.64
C ASP A 144 1.14 -15.07 22.72
N GLY A 145 1.87 -16.08 22.28
CA GLY A 145 1.48 -17.48 22.37
C GLY A 145 0.83 -18.09 21.14
N GLU A 146 0.59 -17.32 20.07
CA GLU A 146 0.15 -17.89 18.77
C GLU A 146 1.38 -18.13 17.87
N THR A 147 1.52 -19.36 17.37
CA THR A 147 2.51 -19.64 16.31
C THR A 147 1.95 -19.17 14.97
N ASN A 148 2.83 -18.73 14.06
CA ASN A 148 2.41 -18.33 12.71
C ASN A 148 1.79 -19.50 11.93
N ASP A 149 2.24 -20.73 12.19
CA ASP A 149 1.73 -21.93 11.53
C ASP A 149 0.27 -22.18 11.91
N ASP A 150 -0.09 -22.11 13.20
CA ASP A 150 -1.45 -22.29 13.68
C ASP A 150 -2.38 -21.21 13.10
N SER A 151 -1.91 -19.97 13.05
CA SER A 151 -2.65 -18.84 12.47
C SER A 151 -2.83 -19.01 10.96
N PHE A 152 -1.83 -19.56 10.26
CA PHE A 152 -1.89 -19.84 8.84
C PHE A 152 -2.86 -20.96 8.51
N GLU A 153 -2.84 -22.07 9.26
CA GLU A 153 -3.78 -23.17 9.12
C GLU A 153 -5.22 -22.74 9.40
N SER A 154 -5.42 -21.94 10.44
CA SER A 154 -6.72 -21.35 10.76
C SER A 154 -7.24 -20.45 9.63
N LEU A 155 -6.36 -19.65 9.03
CA LEU A 155 -6.70 -18.80 7.89
C LEU A 155 -7.00 -19.65 6.65
N ALA A 156 -6.20 -20.66 6.34
CA ALA A 156 -6.38 -21.54 5.20
C ALA A 156 -7.70 -22.34 5.27
N ASN A 157 -8.10 -22.75 6.47
CA ASN A 157 -9.35 -23.46 6.72
C ASN A 157 -10.59 -22.54 6.71
N SER A 158 -10.41 -21.23 6.71
CA SER A 158 -11.52 -20.29 6.60
C SER A 158 -12.01 -20.19 5.15
N ASN A 159 -13.31 -19.97 4.97
CA ASN A 159 -13.91 -19.85 3.63
C ASN A 159 -13.55 -18.48 3.03
N LEU A 160 -12.36 -18.39 2.40
CA LEU A 160 -11.84 -17.16 1.82
C LEU A 160 -12.39 -16.94 0.41
N CYS A 161 -12.76 -15.70 0.11
CA CYS A 161 -13.11 -15.26 -1.22
C CYS A 161 -11.99 -14.47 -1.90
N GLU A 162 -11.12 -13.82 -1.12
CA GLU A 162 -10.02 -13.02 -1.64
C GLU A 162 -8.86 -13.00 -0.65
N VAL A 163 -7.64 -13.01 -1.18
CA VAL A 163 -6.41 -12.89 -0.41
C VAL A 163 -5.65 -11.64 -0.85
N ARG A 164 -5.17 -10.86 0.10
CA ARG A 164 -4.36 -9.67 -0.15
C ARG A 164 -3.07 -9.69 0.66
N LEU A 165 -2.06 -9.00 0.17
CA LEU A 165 -0.81 -8.80 0.88
C LEU A 165 -0.79 -7.44 1.58
N ILE A 166 -0.29 -7.41 2.80
CA ILE A 166 0.12 -6.19 3.47
C ILE A 166 1.62 -6.02 3.19
N VAL A 167 1.94 -4.96 2.45
CA VAL A 167 3.31 -4.69 2.00
C VAL A 167 3.82 -3.37 2.55
N SER A 168 5.12 -3.30 2.73
CA SER A 168 5.85 -2.10 3.14
C SER A 168 6.74 -1.62 2.01
N THR A 169 6.72 -0.33 1.77
CA THR A 169 7.66 0.33 0.87
C THR A 169 9.03 0.46 1.51
N GLN A 170 10.09 0.60 0.69
CA GLN A 170 11.47 0.78 1.16
C GLN A 170 12.06 2.12 0.69
N PRO A 171 11.62 3.26 1.24
CA PRO A 171 12.10 4.59 0.82
C PRO A 171 13.58 4.83 1.18
N SER A 172 14.16 4.05 2.09
CA SER A 172 15.58 4.12 2.44
C SER A 172 16.50 3.80 1.26
N MET A 173 16.04 2.96 0.33
CA MET A 173 16.78 2.58 -0.87
C MET A 173 16.79 3.70 -1.94
N VAL A 174 15.85 4.64 -1.85
CA VAL A 174 15.72 5.76 -2.80
C VAL A 174 16.40 7.00 -2.24
N LYS A 175 17.52 7.42 -2.84
CA LYS A 175 18.32 8.55 -2.35
C LYS A 175 17.58 9.88 -2.40
N SER A 176 16.78 10.11 -3.43
CA SER A 176 16.08 11.36 -3.70
C SER A 176 14.89 11.64 -2.77
N VAL A 177 14.38 10.63 -2.05
CA VAL A 177 13.23 10.76 -1.18
C VAL A 177 13.66 11.24 0.22
N PRO A 178 13.20 12.41 0.68
CA PRO A 178 13.60 12.94 2.00
C PRO A 178 13.01 12.13 3.15
N SER A 179 11.77 11.66 3.02
CA SER A 179 11.14 10.81 4.05
C SER A 179 11.61 9.36 3.92
N LYS A 180 12.28 8.84 4.95
CA LYS A 180 12.74 7.44 4.98
C LYS A 180 11.78 6.52 5.73
N THR A 181 10.67 7.04 6.24
CA THR A 181 9.65 6.22 6.92
C THR A 181 8.89 5.38 5.90
N PRO A 182 8.88 4.04 6.04
CA PRO A 182 8.13 3.16 5.16
C PRO A 182 6.63 3.40 5.23
N GLU A 183 5.95 3.27 4.10
CA GLU A 183 4.49 3.27 4.03
C GLU A 183 3.98 1.84 3.95
N ILE A 184 2.91 1.56 4.69
CA ILE A 184 2.23 0.26 4.67
C ILE A 184 0.98 0.39 3.81
N MET A 185 0.85 -0.52 2.87
CA MET A 185 -0.30 -0.59 1.97
C MET A 185 -0.76 -2.02 1.76
N GLU A 186 -1.98 -2.15 1.33
CA GLU A 186 -2.59 -3.41 0.97
C GLU A 186 -2.59 -3.55 -0.55
N VAL A 187 -2.22 -4.73 -1.05
CA VAL A 187 -2.13 -5.03 -2.47
C VAL A 187 -2.84 -6.35 -2.76
N GLY A 188 -3.69 -6.37 -3.79
CA GLY A 188 -4.39 -7.55 -4.24
C GLY A 188 -3.44 -8.59 -4.85
N LEU A 189 -3.83 -9.85 -4.72
CA LEU A 189 -3.25 -10.99 -5.42
C LEU A 189 -4.25 -11.52 -6.43
N VAL A 190 -3.74 -12.00 -7.54
CA VAL A 190 -4.53 -12.68 -8.57
C VAL A 190 -3.81 -13.94 -9.02
N GLY A 191 -4.57 -14.94 -9.42
CA GLY A 191 -4.04 -16.21 -9.89
C GLY A 191 -3.95 -17.27 -8.79
N GLY A 192 -3.41 -18.42 -9.19
CA GLY A 192 -3.24 -19.55 -8.27
C GLY A 192 -4.31 -20.60 -8.36
N GLY A 193 -5.20 -20.55 -9.37
CA GLY A 193 -6.18 -21.60 -9.71
C GLY A 193 -6.88 -22.29 -8.53
N ASN A 194 -8.06 -22.78 -8.70
CA ASN A 194 -8.79 -23.56 -7.68
C ASN A 194 -8.02 -24.77 -7.18
#